data_cc4ba3704b35982cb6e017cc580a7029
#
_entry.id   cc4ba3704b35982cb6e017cc580a7029
#
_cell.length_a   1.000
_cell.length_b   1.000
_cell.length_c   1.000
_cell.angle_alpha   90.00
_cell.angle_beta   90.00
_cell.angle_gamma   90.00
#
_symmetry.space_group_name_H-M   'P 1'
#
loop_
_entity.id
_entity.type
_entity.pdbx_description
1 polymer ?
#
loop_
_entity_poly.entity_id
_entity_poly.type
_entity_poly.pdbx_seq_one_letter_code
_entity_poly.pdbx_strand_id
1 'polypeptide(L)'
;MVDAKQKWRCLALASIHIIELTSRIRYIHERRNTKEVCKMGLILTSIKRIRPKNIGCWLTDQMSRPNWFRRLFLQRTAWGAFSIYSHIKRSNGKPKIAYPTKSNAENAVVDMTKKYGKPFTVYKCLFCDGWHVSQDPHGLPVQEKSTEAIALEKYAKRPTVQAMELDVEKVLSTGIPNLAPVYGGFRGRTLSSTKQLHAWNTMMEAGINQVIDLRADYTSDFYSELCKKSGISYFHYSVSYEEVEQMARLFPEFCRLIDNGRFYIACAMGLHRTDIALCTYWVFYAADKGIAPPEIRGYRKADGHDTGKIMRILNALYKYWTAQNGKEPMPIAVFRERKEIINELSKK
;
A
#
# COMPACT_ATOMS: atom_id res chain seq x y z
N MET A 1 -32.53 7.54 20.55
CA MET A 1 -33.09 6.17 20.76
C MET A 1 -33.36 5.59 19.38
N VAL A 2 -32.68 4.52 18.96
CA VAL A 2 -32.94 3.85 17.68
C VAL A 2 -34.13 2.93 17.87
N ASP A 3 -35.16 3.12 17.01
CA ASP A 3 -36.41 2.38 17.07
C ASP A 3 -36.18 0.87 16.97
N ALA A 4 -36.91 0.10 17.78
CA ALA A 4 -36.88 -1.36 17.81
C ALA A 4 -37.16 -1.99 16.43
N LYS A 5 -38.03 -1.40 15.61
CA LYS A 5 -38.27 -1.81 14.22
C LYS A 5 -37.05 -1.70 13.31
N GLN A 6 -36.22 -0.70 13.52
CA GLN A 6 -34.97 -0.52 12.76
C GLN A 6 -33.93 -1.53 13.15
N LYS A 7 -33.86 -1.94 14.45
CA LYS A 7 -33.03 -3.05 14.94
C LYS A 7 -33.38 -4.39 14.28
N TRP A 8 -34.66 -4.72 14.17
CA TRP A 8 -35.13 -5.95 13.52
C TRP A 8 -34.88 -5.99 12.03
N ARG A 9 -34.99 -4.88 11.32
CA ARG A 9 -34.65 -4.77 9.88
C ARG A 9 -33.14 -4.99 9.65
N CYS A 10 -32.29 -4.45 10.50
CA CYS A 10 -30.84 -4.66 10.40
C CYS A 10 -30.45 -6.11 10.70
N LEU A 11 -31.10 -6.79 11.65
CA LEU A 11 -30.88 -8.20 11.93
C LEU A 11 -31.32 -9.09 10.77
N ALA A 12 -32.45 -8.80 10.16
CA ALA A 12 -32.94 -9.52 8.98
C ALA A 12 -32.01 -9.35 7.77
N LEU A 13 -31.53 -8.13 7.51
CA LEU A 13 -30.55 -7.85 6.44
C LEU A 13 -29.20 -8.52 6.68
N ALA A 14 -28.72 -8.55 7.93
CA ALA A 14 -27.49 -9.26 8.28
C ALA A 14 -27.65 -10.78 8.08
N SER A 15 -28.80 -11.35 8.42
CA SER A 15 -29.10 -12.78 8.23
C SER A 15 -29.19 -13.14 6.73
N ILE A 16 -29.83 -12.30 5.93
CA ILE A 16 -29.91 -12.49 4.46
C ILE A 16 -28.50 -12.40 3.84
N HIS A 17 -27.66 -11.46 4.27
CA HIS A 17 -26.29 -11.34 3.76
C HIS A 17 -25.39 -12.53 4.15
N ILE A 18 -25.59 -13.10 5.33
CA ILE A 18 -24.89 -14.32 5.77
C ILE A 18 -25.31 -15.51 4.88
N ILE A 19 -26.59 -15.63 4.56
CA ILE A 19 -27.12 -16.68 3.68
C ILE A 19 -26.61 -16.49 2.25
N GLU A 20 -26.59 -15.27 1.76
CA GLU A 20 -26.08 -14.94 0.43
C GLU A 20 -24.54 -15.12 0.31
N LEU A 21 -23.80 -14.80 1.37
CA LEU A 21 -22.35 -15.08 1.44
C LEU A 21 -22.08 -16.59 1.44
N THR A 22 -22.88 -17.37 2.17
CA THR A 22 -22.73 -18.84 2.21
C THR A 22 -23.09 -19.48 0.87
N SER A 23 -24.07 -18.96 0.14
CA SER A 23 -24.45 -19.45 -1.20
C SER A 23 -23.39 -19.08 -2.25
N ARG A 24 -22.87 -17.86 -2.23
CA ARG A 24 -21.76 -17.43 -3.12
C ARG A 24 -20.46 -18.19 -2.83
N ILE A 25 -20.16 -18.52 -1.57
CA ILE A 25 -19.01 -19.33 -1.19
C ILE A 25 -19.17 -20.76 -1.73
N ARG A 26 -20.38 -21.32 -1.72
CA ARG A 26 -20.67 -22.65 -2.30
C ARG A 26 -20.49 -22.67 -3.83
N TYR A 27 -20.94 -21.61 -4.53
CA TYR A 27 -20.77 -21.45 -5.99
C TYR A 27 -19.31 -21.29 -6.42
N ILE A 28 -18.47 -20.60 -5.61
CA ILE A 28 -17.03 -20.43 -5.88
C ILE A 28 -16.26 -21.74 -5.64
N HIS A 29 -16.75 -22.59 -4.72
CA HIS A 29 -16.13 -23.88 -4.40
C HIS A 29 -16.14 -24.86 -5.59
N GLU A 30 -17.14 -24.76 -6.46
CA GLU A 30 -17.26 -25.66 -7.62
C GLU A 30 -16.33 -25.29 -8.79
N ARG A 31 -15.65 -24.16 -8.77
CA ARG A 31 -14.89 -23.65 -9.92
C ARG A 31 -13.40 -23.34 -9.73
N ARG A 32 -12.76 -23.56 -8.57
CA ARG A 32 -11.35 -23.15 -8.38
C ARG A 32 -10.42 -24.12 -7.64
N ASN A 33 -9.17 -24.07 -8.08
CA ASN A 33 -7.95 -24.85 -7.87
C ASN A 33 -7.49 -24.99 -6.39
N THR A 34 -6.80 -26.08 -6.07
CA THR A 34 -6.46 -26.67 -4.77
C THR A 34 -5.84 -25.77 -3.68
N LYS A 35 -5.16 -24.68 -3.98
CA LYS A 35 -4.58 -23.78 -2.96
C LYS A 35 -5.59 -22.83 -2.29
N GLU A 36 -6.65 -22.45 -2.98
CA GLU A 36 -7.76 -21.67 -2.40
C GLU A 36 -8.72 -22.52 -1.59
N VAL A 37 -8.84 -23.80 -1.91
CA VAL A 37 -9.66 -24.77 -1.17
C VAL A 37 -9.18 -24.90 0.29
N CYS A 38 -7.86 -24.85 0.53
CA CYS A 38 -7.30 -24.94 1.89
C CYS A 38 -7.62 -23.69 2.74
N LYS A 39 -7.62 -22.50 2.16
CA LYS A 39 -8.04 -21.25 2.84
C LYS A 39 -9.54 -21.20 3.11
N MET A 40 -10.33 -21.70 2.20
CA MET A 40 -11.79 -21.74 2.32
C MET A 40 -12.28 -22.81 3.29
N GLY A 41 -11.61 -23.97 3.35
CA GLY A 41 -11.84 -24.97 4.37
C GLY A 41 -11.65 -24.43 5.79
N LEU A 42 -10.64 -23.59 6.03
CA LEU A 42 -10.40 -22.90 7.29
C LEU A 42 -11.52 -21.90 7.67
N ILE A 43 -12.10 -21.21 6.68
CA ILE A 43 -13.20 -20.27 6.91
C ILE A 43 -14.49 -21.03 7.26
N LEU A 44 -14.82 -22.10 6.53
CA LEU A 44 -16.01 -22.91 6.78
C LEU A 44 -15.96 -23.65 8.13
N THR A 45 -14.79 -24.18 8.49
CA THR A 45 -14.58 -24.79 9.83
C THR A 45 -14.62 -23.76 10.94
N SER A 46 -14.22 -22.51 10.67
CA SER A 46 -14.31 -21.39 11.60
C SER A 46 -15.77 -21.01 11.88
N ILE A 47 -16.60 -20.91 10.84
CA ILE A 47 -18.03 -20.54 10.97
C ILE A 47 -18.79 -21.54 11.83
N LYS A 48 -18.53 -22.84 11.69
CA LYS A 48 -19.13 -23.89 12.52
C LYS A 48 -18.80 -23.80 14.02
N ARG A 49 -17.72 -23.12 14.38
CA ARG A 49 -17.26 -22.90 15.76
C ARG A 49 -17.77 -21.61 16.40
N ILE A 50 -18.46 -20.76 15.64
CA ILE A 50 -19.04 -19.53 16.15
C ILE A 50 -20.21 -19.88 17.08
N ARG A 51 -20.26 -19.24 18.25
CA ARG A 51 -21.36 -19.36 19.19
C ARG A 51 -22.47 -18.40 18.84
N PRO A 52 -23.67 -18.87 18.46
CA PRO A 52 -24.76 -18.00 17.98
C PRO A 52 -25.14 -16.88 18.96
N LYS A 53 -25.10 -17.17 20.28
CA LYS A 53 -25.39 -16.19 21.34
C LYS A 53 -24.41 -15.00 21.33
N ASN A 54 -23.19 -15.18 20.85
CA ASN A 54 -22.17 -14.15 20.84
C ASN A 54 -22.33 -13.19 19.64
N ILE A 55 -23.07 -13.58 18.58
CA ILE A 55 -23.32 -12.74 17.41
C ILE A 55 -24.14 -11.50 17.81
N GLY A 56 -25.19 -11.68 18.61
CA GLY A 56 -26.01 -10.58 19.12
C GLY A 56 -25.20 -9.57 19.94
N CYS A 57 -24.40 -10.08 20.90
CA CYS A 57 -23.52 -9.23 21.71
C CYS A 57 -22.49 -8.49 20.86
N TRP A 58 -21.87 -9.18 19.89
CA TRP A 58 -20.91 -8.59 18.98
C TRP A 58 -21.56 -7.49 18.13
N LEU A 59 -22.74 -7.75 17.57
CA LEU A 59 -23.46 -6.78 16.75
C LEU A 59 -23.82 -5.52 17.56
N THR A 60 -24.32 -5.69 18.78
CA THR A 60 -24.62 -4.58 19.71
C THR A 60 -23.37 -3.76 20.00
N ASP A 61 -22.20 -4.43 20.26
CA ASP A 61 -20.93 -3.74 20.46
C ASP A 61 -20.47 -3.00 19.21
N GLN A 62 -20.63 -3.58 18.01
CA GLN A 62 -20.28 -2.86 16.76
C GLN A 62 -21.18 -1.64 16.52
N MET A 63 -22.50 -1.75 16.77
CA MET A 63 -23.44 -0.66 16.59
C MET A 63 -23.29 0.48 17.60
N SER A 64 -22.70 0.22 18.78
CA SER A 64 -22.38 1.26 19.76
C SER A 64 -21.14 2.09 19.42
N ARG A 65 -20.35 1.66 18.42
CA ARG A 65 -19.10 2.33 18.02
C ARG A 65 -19.37 3.46 17.01
N PRO A 66 -18.59 4.54 17.02
CA PRO A 66 -18.67 5.58 16.02
C PRO A 66 -18.44 5.00 14.60
N ASN A 67 -19.14 5.55 13.62
CA ASN A 67 -19.07 5.13 12.22
C ASN A 67 -19.39 3.63 11.98
N TRP A 68 -20.20 3.01 12.84
CA TRP A 68 -20.55 1.59 12.79
C TRP A 68 -21.05 1.14 11.41
N PHE A 69 -21.90 1.94 10.75
CA PHE A 69 -22.44 1.65 9.43
C PHE A 69 -21.32 1.52 8.38
N ARG A 70 -20.41 2.50 8.35
CA ARG A 70 -19.25 2.51 7.45
C ARG A 70 -18.36 1.29 7.67
N ARG A 71 -18.11 0.91 8.93
CA ARG A 71 -17.27 -0.23 9.30
C ARG A 71 -17.90 -1.57 8.95
N LEU A 72 -19.22 -1.72 9.11
CA LEU A 72 -19.93 -2.95 8.81
C LEU A 72 -20.20 -3.12 7.30
N PHE A 73 -20.63 -2.10 6.62
CA PHE A 73 -21.16 -2.23 5.27
C PHE A 73 -20.23 -1.71 4.18
N LEU A 74 -19.54 -0.60 4.39
CA LEU A 74 -18.67 -0.01 3.38
C LEU A 74 -17.23 -0.54 3.46
N GLN A 75 -16.58 -0.40 4.59
CA GLN A 75 -15.19 -0.84 4.78
C GLN A 75 -15.05 -2.33 5.13
N ARG A 76 -16.12 -2.94 5.61
CA ARG A 76 -16.17 -4.35 6.05
C ARG A 76 -15.13 -4.74 7.10
N THR A 77 -14.51 -3.77 7.78
CA THR A 77 -13.45 -4.00 8.76
C THR A 77 -13.94 -4.78 10.00
N ALA A 78 -15.22 -4.66 10.36
CA ALA A 78 -15.82 -5.40 11.47
C ALA A 78 -15.91 -6.91 11.22
N TRP A 79 -15.94 -7.35 9.96
CA TRP A 79 -16.09 -8.77 9.58
C TRP A 79 -14.88 -9.65 9.92
N GLY A 80 -13.74 -9.04 10.23
CA GLY A 80 -12.57 -9.76 10.72
C GLY A 80 -12.82 -10.57 12.00
N ALA A 81 -13.87 -10.24 12.75
CA ALA A 81 -14.29 -11.00 13.94
C ALA A 81 -14.72 -12.45 13.62
N PHE A 82 -15.20 -12.71 12.39
CA PHE A 82 -15.59 -14.06 11.95
C PHE A 82 -14.41 -14.95 11.58
N SER A 83 -13.21 -14.42 11.51
CA SER A 83 -11.99 -15.20 11.31
C SER A 83 -11.57 -15.86 12.62
N ILE A 84 -11.11 -17.12 12.57
CA ILE A 84 -10.54 -17.80 13.74
C ILE A 84 -9.37 -17.03 14.37
N TYR A 85 -8.65 -16.21 13.60
CA TYR A 85 -7.58 -15.36 14.08
C TYR A 85 -8.06 -14.19 14.96
N SER A 86 -9.36 -13.98 15.10
CA SER A 86 -9.90 -13.14 16.15
C SER A 86 -9.78 -13.80 17.52
N HIS A 87 -9.73 -15.15 17.58
CA HIS A 87 -9.64 -15.94 18.80
C HIS A 87 -8.22 -16.46 19.09
N ILE A 88 -7.45 -16.84 18.06
CA ILE A 88 -6.09 -17.37 18.20
C ILE A 88 -5.02 -16.39 17.74
N LYS A 89 -3.79 -16.56 18.24
CA LYS A 89 -2.61 -15.81 17.79
C LYS A 89 -2.09 -16.39 16.47
N ARG A 90 -1.84 -15.55 15.48
CA ARG A 90 -1.28 -15.99 14.18
C ARG A 90 0.11 -16.59 14.30
N SER A 91 0.89 -16.15 15.28
CA SER A 91 2.30 -16.55 15.45
C SER A 91 2.47 -18.00 15.92
N ASN A 92 1.54 -18.53 16.72
CA ASN A 92 1.72 -19.84 17.35
C ASN A 92 0.42 -20.65 17.50
N GLY A 93 -0.70 -20.18 16.93
CA GLY A 93 -2.01 -20.87 16.99
C GLY A 93 -2.65 -20.96 18.38
N LYS A 94 -2.00 -20.44 19.45
CA LYS A 94 -2.55 -20.49 20.82
C LYS A 94 -3.72 -19.50 20.97
N PRO A 95 -4.73 -19.81 21.81
CA PRO A 95 -5.80 -18.85 22.12
C PRO A 95 -5.24 -17.53 22.66
N LYS A 96 -5.89 -16.44 22.29
CA LYS A 96 -5.64 -15.12 22.90
C LYS A 96 -6.19 -15.12 24.32
N ILE A 97 -5.67 -14.25 25.18
CA ILE A 97 -6.20 -14.05 26.53
C ILE A 97 -7.67 -13.65 26.42
N ALA A 98 -8.54 -14.37 27.12
CA ALA A 98 -9.97 -14.12 27.19
C ALA A 98 -10.28 -13.44 28.53
N TYR A 99 -10.79 -12.21 28.47
CA TYR A 99 -11.22 -11.47 29.63
C TYR A 99 -12.71 -11.73 29.89
N PRO A 100 -13.13 -11.98 31.16
CA PRO A 100 -14.51 -12.33 31.45
C PRO A 100 -15.49 -11.16 31.21
N THR A 101 -15.07 -9.93 31.43
CA THR A 101 -15.90 -8.73 31.23
C THR A 101 -15.25 -7.75 30.26
N LYS A 102 -16.06 -6.85 29.69
CA LYS A 102 -15.57 -5.79 28.82
C LYS A 102 -14.64 -4.85 29.57
N SER A 103 -15.00 -4.48 30.81
CA SER A 103 -14.19 -3.61 31.67
C SER A 103 -12.79 -4.19 31.94
N ASN A 104 -12.68 -5.49 32.20
CA ASN A 104 -11.37 -6.13 32.40
C ASN A 104 -10.51 -6.07 31.13
N ALA A 105 -11.12 -6.20 29.98
CA ALA A 105 -10.41 -6.06 28.70
C ALA A 105 -10.01 -4.61 28.40
N GLU A 106 -10.85 -3.63 28.77
CA GLU A 106 -10.56 -2.19 28.63
C GLU A 106 -9.39 -1.77 29.53
N ASN A 107 -9.33 -2.26 30.75
CA ASN A 107 -8.17 -2.05 31.64
C ASN A 107 -6.89 -2.62 31.01
N ALA A 108 -6.95 -3.82 30.46
CA ALA A 108 -5.80 -4.40 29.76
C ALA A 108 -5.39 -3.63 28.50
N VAL A 109 -6.33 -2.97 27.80
CA VAL A 109 -6.01 -2.06 26.69
C VAL A 109 -5.17 -0.89 27.17
N VAL A 110 -5.53 -0.26 28.30
CA VAL A 110 -4.76 0.86 28.87
C VAL A 110 -3.32 0.44 29.14
N ASP A 111 -3.13 -0.71 29.82
CA ASP A 111 -1.80 -1.23 30.14
C ASP A 111 -0.99 -1.59 28.88
N MET A 112 -1.64 -2.25 27.92
CA MET A 112 -0.99 -2.62 26.66
C MET A 112 -0.64 -1.39 25.82
N THR A 113 -1.51 -0.41 25.76
CA THR A 113 -1.26 0.86 25.04
C THR A 113 -0.07 1.58 25.65
N LYS A 114 -0.03 1.69 26.99
CA LYS A 114 1.09 2.28 27.72
C LYS A 114 2.41 1.54 27.47
N LYS A 115 2.36 0.20 27.53
CA LYS A 115 3.55 -0.66 27.38
C LYS A 115 4.12 -0.67 25.97
N TYR A 116 3.25 -0.67 24.96
CA TYR A 116 3.66 -0.87 23.55
C TYR A 116 3.59 0.37 22.68
N GLY A 117 3.05 1.49 23.19
CA GLY A 117 2.90 2.75 22.45
C GLY A 117 2.01 2.63 21.20
N LYS A 118 1.06 1.69 21.20
CA LYS A 118 0.18 1.41 20.05
C LYS A 118 -1.27 1.37 20.50
N PRO A 119 -2.21 1.82 19.65
CA PRO A 119 -3.62 1.72 19.98
C PRO A 119 -4.09 0.26 19.98
N PHE A 120 -4.83 -0.08 21.02
CA PHE A 120 -5.49 -1.37 21.14
C PHE A 120 -7.00 -1.17 21.27
N THR A 121 -7.77 -2.15 20.87
CA THR A 121 -9.24 -2.16 20.99
C THR A 121 -9.72 -3.45 21.58
N VAL A 122 -10.85 -3.35 22.31
CA VAL A 122 -11.57 -4.48 22.88
C VAL A 122 -12.63 -4.96 21.89
N TYR A 123 -12.85 -6.26 21.80
CA TYR A 123 -13.95 -6.83 21.02
C TYR A 123 -14.50 -8.10 21.66
N LYS A 124 -15.82 -8.31 21.50
CA LYS A 124 -16.47 -9.55 21.90
C LYS A 124 -16.05 -10.67 20.97
N CYS A 125 -15.58 -11.76 21.52
CA CYS A 125 -15.19 -12.93 20.74
C CYS A 125 -16.45 -13.69 20.25
N LEU A 126 -16.43 -14.13 19.01
CA LEU A 126 -17.48 -14.97 18.44
C LEU A 126 -17.29 -16.47 18.78
N PHE A 127 -16.07 -16.87 19.15
CA PHE A 127 -15.67 -18.26 19.38
C PHE A 127 -15.65 -18.66 20.86
N CYS A 128 -15.53 -17.71 21.77
CA CYS A 128 -15.59 -17.95 23.22
C CYS A 128 -16.45 -16.89 23.93
N ASP A 129 -16.76 -17.11 25.21
CA ASP A 129 -17.60 -16.19 25.97
C ASP A 129 -16.87 -14.95 26.48
N GLY A 130 -15.55 -14.85 26.23
CA GLY A 130 -14.71 -13.76 26.69
C GLY A 130 -14.63 -12.56 25.74
N TRP A 131 -13.93 -11.55 26.21
CA TRP A 131 -13.49 -10.39 25.46
C TRP A 131 -12.01 -10.53 25.16
N HIS A 132 -11.59 -10.06 24.01
CA HIS A 132 -10.17 -10.04 23.61
C HIS A 132 -9.70 -8.64 23.31
N VAL A 133 -8.39 -8.46 23.41
CA VAL A 133 -7.70 -7.23 23.00
C VAL A 133 -6.96 -7.51 21.70
N SER A 134 -7.05 -6.57 20.77
CA SER A 134 -6.30 -6.57 19.51
C SER A 134 -5.72 -5.20 19.25
N GLN A 135 -4.60 -5.15 18.56
CA GLN A 135 -4.12 -3.87 18.04
C GLN A 135 -5.19 -3.30 17.10
N ASP A 136 -5.53 -2.03 17.30
CA ASP A 136 -6.47 -1.31 16.43
C ASP A 136 -5.67 -0.56 15.35
N PRO A 137 -5.69 -1.02 14.10
CA PRO A 137 -5.00 -0.32 13.03
C PRO A 137 -5.63 1.03 12.67
N HIS A 138 -6.86 1.29 13.17
CA HIS A 138 -7.63 2.51 12.91
C HIS A 138 -7.95 3.28 14.20
N GLY A 139 -7.41 2.85 15.35
CA GLY A 139 -7.57 3.56 16.62
C GLY A 139 -6.97 4.96 16.54
N LEU A 140 -7.69 5.94 17.11
CA LEU A 140 -7.09 7.25 17.30
C LEU A 140 -5.81 7.07 18.12
N PRO A 141 -4.70 7.66 17.72
CA PRO A 141 -3.49 7.64 18.52
C PRO A 141 -3.81 8.20 19.92
N VAL A 142 -3.40 7.51 20.97
CA VAL A 142 -3.22 8.14 22.27
C VAL A 142 -2.37 9.37 21.99
N GLN A 143 -2.64 10.51 22.62
CA GLN A 143 -1.98 11.81 22.39
C GLN A 143 -0.45 11.81 22.64
N GLU A 144 0.18 10.67 22.85
CA GLU A 144 1.61 10.51 22.66
C GLU A 144 1.92 10.67 21.17
N LYS A 145 2.84 11.58 20.86
CA LYS A 145 3.32 11.86 19.49
C LYS A 145 3.38 10.54 18.72
N SER A 146 2.66 10.42 17.62
CA SER A 146 2.67 9.19 16.81
C SER A 146 4.10 8.83 16.45
N THR A 147 4.36 7.53 16.23
CA THR A 147 5.69 7.09 15.77
C THR A 147 6.14 7.87 14.53
N GLU A 148 5.18 8.28 13.71
CA GLU A 148 5.38 9.15 12.56
C GLU A 148 5.74 10.59 12.96
N ALA A 149 5.10 11.17 13.97
CA ALA A 149 5.43 12.50 14.47
C ALA A 149 6.83 12.53 15.11
N ILE A 150 7.20 11.49 15.86
CA ILE A 150 8.55 11.33 16.42
C ILE A 150 9.57 11.18 15.28
N ALA A 151 9.23 10.38 14.26
CA ALA A 151 10.09 10.21 13.09
C ALA A 151 10.24 11.52 12.31
N LEU A 152 9.15 12.27 12.10
CA LEU A 152 9.21 13.59 11.47
C LEU A 152 10.07 14.57 12.27
N GLU A 153 9.97 14.61 13.60
CA GLU A 153 10.86 15.46 14.42
C GLU A 153 12.33 15.04 14.31
N LYS A 154 12.59 13.76 14.28
CA LYS A 154 13.96 13.21 14.25
C LYS A 154 14.61 13.38 12.88
N TYR A 155 13.89 13.13 11.79
CA TYR A 155 14.45 13.00 10.44
C TYR A 155 14.14 14.18 9.51
N ALA A 156 13.14 15.01 9.81
CA ALA A 156 12.80 16.18 9.02
C ALA A 156 13.69 17.40 9.31
N LYS A 157 14.94 17.18 9.66
CA LYS A 157 15.91 18.28 9.83
C LYS A 157 16.42 18.70 8.46
N ARG A 158 16.40 19.99 8.19
CA ARG A 158 17.07 20.52 6.99
C ARG A 158 18.57 20.27 7.13
N PRO A 159 19.22 19.71 6.10
CA PRO A 159 20.66 19.57 6.13
C PRO A 159 21.31 20.95 6.26
N THR A 160 22.32 21.04 7.09
CA THR A 160 23.06 22.29 7.33
C THR A 160 23.86 22.73 6.10
N VAL A 161 24.16 21.77 5.20
CA VAL A 161 24.86 22.00 3.94
C VAL A 161 24.14 21.20 2.87
N GLN A 162 23.63 21.88 1.83
CA GLN A 162 23.18 21.21 0.62
C GLN A 162 24.40 20.95 -0.27
N ALA A 163 24.64 19.68 -0.57
CA ALA A 163 25.68 19.33 -1.54
C ALA A 163 25.34 20.00 -2.91
N MET A 164 26.34 20.62 -3.52
CA MET A 164 26.18 21.24 -4.84
C MET A 164 26.11 20.16 -5.94
N GLU A 165 26.74 19.02 -5.73
CA GLU A 165 26.76 17.87 -6.64
C GLU A 165 26.22 16.61 -5.95
N LEU A 166 25.78 15.66 -6.77
CA LEU A 166 25.25 14.38 -6.27
C LEU A 166 26.41 13.43 -5.89
N ASP A 167 26.53 13.12 -4.61
CA ASP A 167 27.49 12.13 -4.10
C ASP A 167 26.90 10.72 -4.21
N VAL A 168 27.26 10.04 -5.31
CA VAL A 168 26.73 8.72 -5.66
C VAL A 168 27.15 7.66 -4.62
N GLU A 169 28.40 7.69 -4.15
CA GLU A 169 28.89 6.70 -3.19
C GLU A 169 28.20 6.83 -1.84
N LYS A 170 28.01 8.06 -1.39
CA LYS A 170 27.30 8.36 -0.16
C LYS A 170 25.83 7.88 -0.22
N VAL A 171 25.14 8.05 -1.35
CA VAL A 171 23.77 7.52 -1.52
C VAL A 171 23.80 6.00 -1.49
N LEU A 172 24.72 5.34 -2.22
CA LEU A 172 24.82 3.88 -2.27
C LEU A 172 25.15 3.27 -0.89
N SER A 173 25.91 3.97 -0.05
CA SER A 173 26.24 3.52 1.31
C SER A 173 25.03 3.42 2.25
N THR A 174 23.88 3.99 1.89
CA THR A 174 22.67 3.97 2.73
C THR A 174 22.07 2.58 2.91
N GLY A 175 22.41 1.62 2.07
CA GLY A 175 21.88 0.25 2.13
C GLY A 175 20.37 0.14 1.87
N ILE A 176 19.77 1.13 1.19
CA ILE A 176 18.34 1.07 0.82
C ILE A 176 18.11 -0.10 -0.14
N PRO A 177 17.12 -0.97 0.11
CA PRO A 177 16.84 -2.08 -0.78
C PRO A 177 16.52 -1.62 -2.22
N ASN A 178 17.09 -2.34 -3.19
CA ASN A 178 16.92 -2.10 -4.63
C ASN A 178 17.41 -0.72 -5.10
N LEU A 179 18.29 -0.10 -4.32
CA LEU A 179 18.91 1.17 -4.68
C LEU A 179 19.83 1.00 -5.90
N ALA A 180 19.69 1.90 -6.86
CA ALA A 180 20.60 1.99 -8.00
C ALA A 180 20.59 3.38 -8.63
N PRO A 181 21.69 3.85 -9.20
CA PRO A 181 21.72 5.08 -9.97
C PRO A 181 20.90 4.93 -11.27
N VAL A 182 20.23 6.00 -11.68
CA VAL A 182 19.49 6.08 -12.94
C VAL A 182 19.32 7.55 -13.35
N TYR A 183 19.67 7.90 -14.59
CA TYR A 183 19.40 9.22 -15.21
C TYR A 183 19.77 10.44 -14.35
N GLY A 184 20.91 10.41 -13.66
CA GLY A 184 21.34 11.52 -12.80
C GLY A 184 20.65 11.58 -11.43
N GLY A 185 19.89 10.55 -11.07
CA GLY A 185 19.28 10.35 -9.76
C GLY A 185 19.39 8.89 -9.32
N PHE A 186 18.51 8.47 -8.43
CA PHE A 186 18.45 7.12 -7.90
C PHE A 186 17.06 6.53 -7.91
N ARG A 187 16.97 5.22 -8.16
CA ARG A 187 15.79 4.40 -7.91
C ARG A 187 15.95 3.59 -6.65
N GLY A 188 14.85 3.27 -5.97
CA GLY A 188 14.89 2.42 -4.80
C GLY A 188 13.54 2.18 -4.15
N ARG A 189 13.56 1.51 -3.00
CA ARG A 189 12.35 1.25 -2.21
C ARG A 189 11.89 2.53 -1.51
N THR A 190 10.57 2.74 -1.40
CA THR A 190 9.99 3.85 -0.63
C THR A 190 10.45 3.84 0.82
N LEU A 191 10.88 5.00 1.33
CA LEU A 191 11.38 5.19 2.70
C LEU A 191 10.23 5.37 3.71
N SER A 192 9.19 4.58 3.62
CA SER A 192 7.98 4.69 4.44
C SER A 192 8.07 4.01 5.81
N SER A 193 9.16 3.30 6.09
CA SER A 193 9.36 2.64 7.39
C SER A 193 10.40 3.37 8.23
N THR A 194 10.19 3.42 9.54
CA THR A 194 11.15 4.00 10.49
C THR A 194 12.55 3.37 10.41
N LYS A 195 12.65 2.11 9.96
CA LYS A 195 13.93 1.42 9.74
C LYS A 195 14.78 2.04 8.62
N GLN A 196 14.13 2.67 7.63
CA GLN A 196 14.79 3.23 6.46
C GLN A 196 14.99 4.74 6.55
N LEU A 197 14.32 5.40 7.48
CA LEU A 197 14.43 6.84 7.66
C LEU A 197 15.81 7.30 8.13
N HIS A 198 16.63 6.40 8.69
CA HIS A 198 18.02 6.72 9.00
C HIS A 198 18.85 7.12 7.76
N ALA A 199 18.49 6.57 6.59
CA ALA A 199 19.11 6.90 5.32
C ALA A 199 18.66 8.26 4.75
N TRP A 200 17.56 8.83 5.24
CA TRP A 200 16.96 10.05 4.71
C TRP A 200 17.92 11.24 4.74
N ASN A 201 18.49 11.53 5.91
CA ASN A 201 19.44 12.64 6.04
C ASN A 201 20.69 12.43 5.19
N THR A 202 21.20 11.21 5.15
CA THR A 202 22.36 10.85 4.31
C THR A 202 22.12 11.12 2.84
N MET A 203 20.92 10.78 2.33
CA MET A 203 20.53 11.05 0.95
C MET A 203 20.44 12.54 0.64
N MET A 204 19.85 13.34 1.54
CA MET A 204 19.77 14.79 1.38
C MET A 204 21.15 15.45 1.41
N GLU A 205 21.99 15.05 2.37
CA GLU A 205 23.37 15.52 2.46
C GLU A 205 24.21 15.11 1.25
N ALA A 206 23.88 13.99 0.61
CA ALA A 206 24.47 13.53 -0.63
C ALA A 206 23.97 14.26 -1.88
N GLY A 207 23.00 15.16 -1.75
CA GLY A 207 22.54 16.01 -2.82
C GLY A 207 21.18 15.64 -3.45
N ILE A 208 20.47 14.63 -2.95
CA ILE A 208 19.07 14.38 -3.37
C ILE A 208 18.21 15.56 -2.92
N ASN A 209 17.49 16.18 -3.85
CA ASN A 209 16.66 17.37 -3.60
C ASN A 209 15.22 17.21 -4.05
N GLN A 210 14.86 16.08 -4.65
CA GLN A 210 13.49 15.78 -5.06
C GLN A 210 13.18 14.29 -4.94
N VAL A 211 11.92 13.99 -4.62
CA VAL A 211 11.38 12.63 -4.50
C VAL A 211 10.21 12.46 -5.44
N ILE A 212 10.24 11.39 -6.22
CA ILE A 212 9.17 10.98 -7.13
C ILE A 212 8.55 9.69 -6.58
N ASP A 213 7.32 9.79 -6.09
CA ASP A 213 6.58 8.65 -5.52
C ASP A 213 5.62 8.05 -6.55
N LEU A 214 5.84 6.78 -6.89
CA LEU A 214 5.10 6.07 -7.93
C LEU A 214 3.95 5.19 -7.39
N ARG A 215 3.59 5.31 -6.12
CA ARG A 215 2.55 4.45 -5.53
C ARG A 215 1.17 4.89 -5.97
N ALA A 216 0.39 3.97 -6.55
CA ALA A 216 -0.97 4.22 -7.00
C ALA A 216 -1.99 4.25 -5.84
N ASP A 217 -1.82 3.36 -4.87
CA ASP A 217 -2.90 3.03 -3.91
C ASP A 217 -2.82 3.83 -2.61
N TYR A 218 -1.76 4.63 -2.41
CA TYR A 218 -1.52 5.27 -1.13
C TYR A 218 -0.52 6.42 -1.21
N THR A 219 -1.02 7.63 -1.16
CA THR A 219 -0.21 8.79 -0.80
C THR A 219 -0.02 8.76 0.71
N SER A 220 1.16 8.44 1.19
CA SER A 220 1.48 8.59 2.60
C SER A 220 1.63 10.08 2.89
N ASP A 221 0.67 10.66 3.60
CA ASP A 221 0.78 12.04 4.11
C ASP A 221 2.09 12.23 4.85
N PHE A 222 2.54 11.20 5.57
CA PHE A 222 3.82 11.16 6.23
C PHE A 222 5.01 11.40 5.29
N TYR A 223 5.03 10.74 4.12
CA TYR A 223 6.17 10.85 3.19
C TYR A 223 6.22 12.21 2.50
N SER A 224 5.05 12.73 2.10
CA SER A 224 4.89 14.09 1.60
C SER A 224 5.28 15.14 2.65
N GLU A 225 4.83 14.96 3.88
CA GLU A 225 5.14 15.87 5.00
C GLU A 225 6.62 15.83 5.39
N LEU A 226 7.27 14.65 5.33
CA LEU A 226 8.71 14.49 5.54
C LEU A 226 9.50 15.29 4.49
N CYS A 227 9.13 15.16 3.21
CA CYS A 227 9.73 15.92 2.13
C CYS A 227 9.59 17.43 2.35
N LYS A 228 8.37 17.89 2.62
CA LYS A 228 8.05 19.30 2.88
C LYS A 228 8.88 19.88 4.02
N LYS A 229 8.94 19.19 5.17
CA LYS A 229 9.72 19.64 6.33
C LYS A 229 11.22 19.63 6.08
N SER A 230 11.71 18.72 5.24
CA SER A 230 13.11 18.63 4.85
C SER A 230 13.51 19.62 3.75
N GLY A 231 12.56 20.35 3.17
CA GLY A 231 12.80 21.24 2.03
C GLY A 231 13.09 20.50 0.73
N ILE A 232 12.60 19.26 0.60
CA ILE A 232 12.71 18.39 -0.57
C ILE A 232 11.43 18.51 -1.40
N SER A 233 11.56 18.64 -2.71
CA SER A 233 10.42 18.60 -3.61
C SER A 233 9.79 17.20 -3.60
N TYR A 234 8.47 17.13 -3.43
CA TYR A 234 7.71 15.87 -3.50
C TYR A 234 6.79 15.90 -4.71
N PHE A 235 6.90 14.89 -5.56
CA PHE A 235 6.06 14.72 -6.73
C PHE A 235 5.44 13.33 -6.73
N HIS A 236 4.12 13.28 -6.75
CA HIS A 236 3.37 12.04 -6.84
C HIS A 236 3.02 11.76 -8.31
N TYR A 237 3.63 10.71 -8.85
CA TYR A 237 3.38 10.20 -10.20
C TYR A 237 2.84 8.78 -10.09
N SER A 238 1.53 8.66 -9.86
CA SER A 238 0.88 7.36 -9.74
C SER A 238 1.04 6.53 -11.00
N VAL A 239 1.52 5.29 -10.87
CA VAL A 239 1.73 4.37 -11.98
C VAL A 239 0.76 3.21 -11.87
N SER A 240 -0.35 3.31 -12.62
CA SER A 240 -1.40 2.30 -12.70
C SER A 240 -2.00 2.27 -14.12
N TYR A 241 -2.48 1.11 -14.52
CA TYR A 241 -3.20 0.99 -15.79
C TYR A 241 -4.53 1.76 -15.78
N GLU A 242 -5.18 1.83 -14.63
CA GLU A 242 -6.44 2.56 -14.43
C GLU A 242 -6.23 4.08 -14.44
N GLU A 243 -5.00 4.55 -14.24
CA GLU A 243 -4.65 5.97 -14.13
C GLU A 243 -3.85 6.50 -15.33
N VAL A 244 -3.98 5.87 -16.50
CA VAL A 244 -3.25 6.23 -17.73
C VAL A 244 -3.45 7.71 -18.11
N GLU A 245 -4.66 8.24 -17.95
CA GLU A 245 -4.95 9.66 -18.19
C GLU A 245 -4.14 10.58 -17.28
N GLN A 246 -4.10 10.28 -15.99
CA GLN A 246 -3.31 11.05 -15.02
C GLN A 246 -1.81 10.94 -15.32
N MET A 247 -1.33 9.72 -15.63
CA MET A 247 0.05 9.52 -16.07
C MET A 247 0.40 10.38 -17.27
N ALA A 248 -0.46 10.37 -18.30
CA ALA A 248 -0.25 11.15 -19.52
C ALA A 248 -0.20 12.66 -19.24
N ARG A 249 -1.11 13.17 -18.41
CA ARG A 249 -1.18 14.58 -18.03
C ARG A 249 0.04 15.05 -17.25
N LEU A 250 0.54 14.21 -16.33
CA LEU A 250 1.69 14.54 -15.47
C LEU A 250 3.05 14.21 -16.13
N PHE A 251 3.05 13.56 -17.28
CA PHE A 251 4.27 13.09 -17.94
C PHE A 251 5.27 14.22 -18.27
N PRO A 252 4.88 15.41 -18.77
CA PRO A 252 5.83 16.48 -19.03
C PRO A 252 6.58 16.92 -17.77
N GLU A 253 5.88 17.05 -16.64
CA GLU A 253 6.49 17.41 -15.36
C GLU A 253 7.39 16.28 -14.84
N PHE A 254 6.98 15.03 -15.01
CA PHE A 254 7.79 13.87 -14.69
C PHE A 254 9.12 13.86 -15.45
N CYS A 255 9.09 14.15 -16.77
CA CYS A 255 10.30 14.25 -17.58
C CYS A 255 11.21 15.39 -17.10
N ARG A 256 10.63 16.56 -16.82
CA ARG A 256 11.38 17.71 -16.30
C ARG A 256 12.11 17.40 -15.00
N LEU A 257 11.46 16.67 -14.09
CA LEU A 257 12.06 16.29 -12.82
C LEU A 257 13.21 15.29 -12.98
N ILE A 258 13.09 14.34 -13.92
CA ILE A 258 14.20 13.42 -14.23
C ILE A 258 15.36 14.18 -14.89
N ASP A 259 15.09 15.07 -15.85
CA ASP A 259 16.11 15.86 -16.52
C ASP A 259 16.89 16.77 -15.56
N ASN A 260 16.26 17.27 -14.51
CA ASN A 260 16.93 18.05 -13.47
C ASN A 260 17.94 17.22 -12.66
N GLY A 261 17.87 15.89 -12.73
CA GLY A 261 18.72 15.00 -11.94
C GLY A 261 18.46 15.09 -10.43
N ARG A 262 19.36 14.51 -9.65
CA ARG A 262 19.33 14.60 -8.16
C ARG A 262 18.01 14.16 -7.52
N PHE A 263 17.28 13.28 -8.19
CA PHE A 263 16.00 12.75 -7.73
C PHE A 263 16.15 11.37 -7.06
N TYR A 264 15.19 11.06 -6.22
CA TYR A 264 14.95 9.72 -5.72
C TYR A 264 13.57 9.24 -6.18
N ILE A 265 13.53 8.26 -7.10
CA ILE A 265 12.30 7.69 -7.61
C ILE A 265 11.99 6.35 -6.93
N ALA A 266 10.80 6.22 -6.36
CA ALA A 266 10.46 5.09 -5.52
C ALA A 266 9.03 4.58 -5.74
N CYS A 267 8.89 3.27 -5.67
CA CYS A 267 7.62 2.60 -5.42
C CYS A 267 7.77 1.71 -4.19
N ALA A 268 6.74 0.94 -3.81
CA ALA A 268 6.78 0.10 -2.60
C ALA A 268 8.06 -0.74 -2.47
N MET A 269 8.57 -1.29 -3.59
CA MET A 269 9.79 -2.10 -3.64
C MET A 269 10.94 -1.47 -4.45
N GLY A 270 10.71 -0.38 -5.17
CA GLY A 270 11.69 0.20 -6.08
C GLY A 270 11.93 -0.62 -7.35
N LEU A 271 11.03 -1.50 -7.71
CA LEU A 271 11.15 -2.46 -8.82
C LEU A 271 10.09 -2.21 -9.89
N HIS A 272 8.88 -2.75 -9.74
CA HIS A 272 7.87 -2.89 -10.80
C HIS A 272 7.35 -1.56 -11.37
N ARG A 273 6.73 -0.71 -10.55
CA ARG A 273 6.23 0.61 -10.99
C ARG A 273 7.35 1.52 -11.44
N THR A 274 8.52 1.35 -10.83
CA THR A 274 9.74 2.08 -11.20
C THR A 274 10.22 1.70 -12.59
N ASP A 275 10.22 0.41 -12.96
CA ASP A 275 10.54 -0.01 -14.33
C ASP A 275 9.54 0.58 -15.33
N ILE A 276 8.22 0.54 -15.03
CA ILE A 276 7.20 1.11 -15.92
C ILE A 276 7.44 2.60 -16.13
N ALA A 277 7.65 3.38 -15.06
CA ALA A 277 7.88 4.82 -15.15
C ALA A 277 9.14 5.16 -15.96
N LEU A 278 10.25 4.47 -15.68
CA LEU A 278 11.51 4.69 -16.38
C LEU A 278 11.47 4.25 -17.84
N CYS A 279 10.79 3.13 -18.15
CA CYS A 279 10.57 2.70 -19.54
C CYS A 279 9.66 3.70 -20.29
N THR A 280 8.63 4.24 -19.63
CA THR A 280 7.76 5.28 -20.20
C THR A 280 8.57 6.54 -20.52
N TYR A 281 9.39 7.00 -19.57
CA TYR A 281 10.29 8.14 -19.78
C TYR A 281 11.21 7.90 -20.97
N TRP A 282 11.85 6.75 -21.04
CA TRP A 282 12.77 6.43 -22.12
C TRP A 282 12.08 6.35 -23.47
N VAL A 283 10.99 5.59 -23.59
CA VAL A 283 10.28 5.35 -24.86
C VAL A 283 9.77 6.66 -25.47
N PHE A 284 9.14 7.52 -24.65
CA PHE A 284 8.44 8.69 -25.15
C PHE A 284 9.25 10.00 -25.09
N TYR A 285 10.44 9.97 -24.47
CA TYR A 285 11.20 11.20 -24.30
C TYR A 285 12.72 11.02 -24.43
N ALA A 286 13.35 10.18 -23.60
CA ALA A 286 14.79 10.16 -23.48
C ALA A 286 15.51 9.51 -24.69
N ALA A 287 14.86 8.58 -25.39
CA ALA A 287 15.43 7.94 -26.56
C ALA A 287 15.73 8.94 -27.68
N ASP A 288 14.92 9.98 -27.88
CA ASP A 288 15.16 11.05 -28.83
C ASP A 288 16.39 11.91 -28.50
N LYS A 289 16.81 11.86 -27.25
CA LYS A 289 18.02 12.55 -26.76
C LYS A 289 19.26 11.65 -26.80
N GLY A 290 19.17 10.45 -27.36
CA GLY A 290 20.27 9.48 -27.39
C GLY A 290 20.61 8.87 -26.04
N ILE A 291 19.73 8.98 -25.04
CA ILE A 291 19.92 8.40 -23.70
C ILE A 291 19.66 6.89 -23.76
N ALA A 292 20.53 6.09 -23.11
CA ALA A 292 20.39 4.65 -23.07
C ALA A 292 19.10 4.21 -22.32
N PRO A 293 18.50 3.06 -22.68
CA PRO A 293 17.34 2.52 -21.98
C PRO A 293 17.67 2.17 -20.52
N PRO A 294 16.67 2.20 -19.61
CA PRO A 294 16.90 1.86 -18.21
C PRO A 294 17.14 0.37 -18.01
N GLU A 295 17.86 0.01 -16.97
CA GLU A 295 17.94 -1.37 -16.50
C GLU A 295 16.57 -1.82 -15.96
N ILE A 296 16.05 -2.95 -16.43
CA ILE A 296 14.81 -3.55 -15.94
C ILE A 296 15.15 -4.51 -14.79
N ARG A 297 14.56 -4.28 -13.62
CA ARG A 297 14.85 -5.03 -12.39
C ARG A 297 13.66 -5.78 -11.82
N GLY A 298 12.44 -5.31 -12.04
CA GLY A 298 11.22 -5.86 -11.46
C GLY A 298 10.39 -6.71 -12.40
N TYR A 299 10.57 -6.53 -13.71
CA TYR A 299 9.86 -7.27 -14.74
C TYR A 299 10.81 -8.09 -15.58
N ARG A 300 11.57 -8.98 -14.94
CA ARG A 300 12.45 -9.92 -15.63
C ARG A 300 11.75 -11.27 -15.82
N LYS A 301 11.86 -11.83 -17.00
CA LYS A 301 11.29 -13.14 -17.31
C LYS A 301 11.91 -14.25 -16.45
N ALA A 302 13.19 -14.14 -16.15
CA ALA A 302 13.91 -15.06 -15.27
C ALA A 302 13.29 -15.17 -13.86
N ASP A 303 12.65 -14.09 -13.38
CA ASP A 303 12.00 -14.04 -12.06
C ASP A 303 10.52 -14.48 -12.11
N GLY A 304 10.03 -14.96 -13.26
CA GLY A 304 8.63 -15.41 -13.45
C GLY A 304 7.60 -14.27 -13.47
N HIS A 305 8.03 -13.01 -13.66
CA HIS A 305 7.14 -11.87 -13.70
C HIS A 305 6.50 -11.67 -15.08
N ASP A 306 5.26 -11.14 -15.08
CA ASP A 306 4.54 -10.75 -16.30
C ASP A 306 5.16 -9.49 -16.94
N THR A 307 6.13 -9.69 -17.83
CA THR A 307 6.80 -8.60 -18.56
C THR A 307 5.84 -7.79 -19.44
N GLY A 308 4.68 -8.36 -19.80
CA GLY A 308 3.65 -7.71 -20.60
C GLY A 308 3.01 -6.50 -19.94
N LYS A 309 3.16 -6.31 -18.61
CA LYS A 309 2.61 -5.13 -17.92
C LYS A 309 3.21 -3.83 -18.41
N ILE A 310 4.52 -3.77 -18.65
CA ILE A 310 5.18 -2.59 -19.21
C ILE A 310 4.56 -2.29 -20.58
N MET A 311 4.47 -3.31 -21.44
CA MET A 311 3.95 -3.16 -22.80
C MET A 311 2.50 -2.69 -22.83
N ARG A 312 1.66 -3.17 -21.90
CA ARG A 312 0.25 -2.73 -21.79
C ARG A 312 0.14 -1.24 -21.48
N ILE A 313 0.93 -0.74 -20.52
CA ILE A 313 0.90 0.68 -20.16
C ILE A 313 1.47 1.55 -21.28
N LEU A 314 2.59 1.17 -21.91
CA LEU A 314 3.13 1.90 -23.07
C LEU A 314 2.10 2.01 -24.21
N ASN A 315 1.42 0.90 -24.54
CA ASN A 315 0.37 0.89 -25.55
C ASN A 315 -0.83 1.77 -25.17
N ALA A 316 -1.22 1.76 -23.89
CA ALA A 316 -2.34 2.55 -23.40
C ALA A 316 -2.03 4.07 -23.47
N LEU A 317 -0.83 4.48 -23.08
CA LEU A 317 -0.37 5.87 -23.19
C LEU A 317 -0.28 6.34 -24.64
N TYR A 318 0.29 5.51 -25.53
CA TYR A 318 0.37 5.84 -26.95
C TYR A 318 -1.03 6.07 -27.54
N LYS A 319 -1.98 5.19 -27.29
CA LYS A 319 -3.38 5.32 -27.72
C LYS A 319 -4.06 6.55 -27.13
N TYR A 320 -3.84 6.80 -25.83
CA TYR A 320 -4.42 7.95 -25.15
C TYR A 320 -3.96 9.27 -25.80
N TRP A 321 -2.64 9.46 -25.99
CA TRP A 321 -2.12 10.69 -26.63
C TRP A 321 -2.55 10.83 -28.08
N THR A 322 -2.63 9.72 -28.83
CA THR A 322 -3.14 9.76 -30.23
C THR A 322 -4.59 10.23 -30.23
N ALA A 323 -5.43 9.71 -29.33
CA ALA A 323 -6.84 10.11 -29.24
C ALA A 323 -7.02 11.57 -28.79
N GLN A 324 -6.23 12.05 -27.84
CA GLN A 324 -6.32 13.41 -27.31
C GLN A 324 -5.82 14.48 -28.31
N ASN A 325 -4.74 14.18 -29.03
CA ASN A 325 -4.07 15.15 -29.88
C ASN A 325 -4.49 15.07 -31.35
N GLY A 326 -5.27 14.08 -31.74
CA GLY A 326 -5.63 13.79 -33.13
C GLY A 326 -4.43 13.38 -34.01
N LYS A 327 -3.27 13.16 -33.40
CA LYS A 327 -2.04 12.69 -34.08
C LYS A 327 -1.23 11.78 -33.15
N GLU A 328 -0.43 10.92 -33.75
CA GLU A 328 0.46 10.04 -32.99
C GLU A 328 1.53 10.85 -32.23
N PRO A 329 1.87 10.47 -30.97
CA PRO A 329 2.93 11.12 -30.19
C PRO A 329 4.31 10.93 -30.82
N MET A 330 4.48 9.86 -31.61
CA MET A 330 5.64 9.54 -32.45
C MET A 330 5.22 8.60 -33.57
N PRO A 331 6.00 8.44 -34.65
CA PRO A 331 5.71 7.46 -35.70
C PRO A 331 5.58 6.05 -35.11
N ILE A 332 4.56 5.30 -35.53
CA ILE A 332 4.27 3.95 -34.99
C ILE A 332 5.45 2.98 -35.17
N ALA A 333 6.23 3.13 -36.24
CA ALA A 333 7.42 2.33 -36.47
C ALA A 333 8.47 2.55 -35.36
N VAL A 334 8.76 3.80 -35.00
CA VAL A 334 9.68 4.17 -33.94
C VAL A 334 9.18 3.66 -32.57
N PHE A 335 7.89 3.79 -32.32
CA PHE A 335 7.29 3.27 -31.10
C PHE A 335 7.44 1.73 -30.98
N ARG A 336 7.22 0.99 -32.07
CA ARG A 336 7.40 -0.45 -32.10
C ARG A 336 8.85 -0.87 -31.87
N GLU A 337 9.79 -0.20 -32.51
CA GLU A 337 11.23 -0.43 -32.33
C GLU A 337 11.64 -0.23 -30.86
N ARG A 338 11.29 0.90 -30.26
CA ARG A 338 11.62 1.18 -28.85
C ARG A 338 10.99 0.18 -27.89
N LYS A 339 9.75 -0.24 -28.15
CA LYS A 339 9.10 -1.30 -27.39
C LYS A 339 9.83 -2.63 -27.46
N GLU A 340 10.31 -2.99 -28.64
CA GLU A 340 11.06 -4.25 -28.80
C GLU A 340 12.37 -4.19 -28.01
N ILE A 341 13.09 -3.07 -28.01
CA ILE A 341 14.27 -2.89 -27.16
C ILE A 341 13.93 -3.14 -25.67
N ILE A 342 12.83 -2.54 -25.16
CA ILE A 342 12.40 -2.78 -23.77
C ILE A 342 12.02 -4.23 -23.53
N ASN A 343 11.35 -4.87 -24.50
CA ASN A 343 10.97 -6.29 -24.42
C ASN A 343 12.20 -7.20 -24.35
N GLU A 344 13.21 -6.95 -25.17
CA GLU A 344 14.47 -7.71 -25.12
C GLU A 344 15.22 -7.52 -23.79
N LEU A 345 15.26 -6.32 -23.25
CA LEU A 345 15.86 -6.06 -21.94
C LEU A 345 15.14 -6.79 -20.81
N SER A 346 13.82 -6.97 -20.90
CA SER A 346 13.03 -7.71 -19.91
C SER A 346 13.20 -9.23 -19.97
N LYS A 347 13.78 -9.76 -21.06
CA LYS A 347 14.09 -11.20 -21.19
C LYS A 347 15.36 -11.61 -20.45
N LYS A 348 16.27 -10.66 -20.21
CA LYS A 348 17.52 -10.85 -19.47
C LYS A 348 17.25 -10.86 -17.95
#